data_b492c6eb4375eda141205d48ddbfa539
#
_entry.id   b492c6eb4375eda141205d48ddbfa539
#
_cell.length_a   1.000
_cell.length_b   1.000
_cell.length_c   1.000
_cell.angle_alpha   90.00
_cell.angle_beta   90.00
_cell.angle_gamma   90.00
#
_symmetry.space_group_name_H-M   'P 1'
#
loop_
_entity.id
_entity.type
_entity.pdbx_description
1 polymer ?
#
loop_
_entity_poly.entity_id
_entity_poly.type
_entity_poly.pdbx_seq_one_letter_code
_entity_poly.pdbx_strand_id
1 'polypeptide(L)'
;MSRATSLRDVALYLRGRLNTRLSQLANARDRTPPVVPAPIDEVIRGVRTPQALSRLLEGRSNPEREHAVARYLRALAVPFAAHRFASAEGAGENFGVDLGTGDRVLLLAAHHDAVPGSPGANDNAASVGLLLQLIERLAVSPPAKLRVRFLFTAAEERGYLGARQYVLDNANVSELAGVLSLELCGIGDSVVVWDAAEETPFLRTVGAALEGVGLRRDQGYHVVGRIPMFGSDHRAFAPLGVPAYGFTLVPSANAEALRQFVFSPLRSAFRHLIRRPVPFDTYHTPRDRGGTLEPPALALALRALEAVIAEVA
;
A
#
# COMPACT_ATOMS: atom_id res chain seq x y z
N MET A 1 8.48 11.06 25.70
CA MET A 1 9.15 9.90 26.33
C MET A 1 9.25 8.79 25.30
N SER A 2 10.45 8.39 24.88
CA SER A 2 10.66 7.28 23.94
C SER A 2 10.10 6.00 24.54
N ARG A 3 9.08 5.43 23.92
CA ARG A 3 8.53 4.12 24.33
C ARG A 3 9.59 3.07 24.06
N ALA A 4 9.90 2.22 25.03
CA ALA A 4 10.85 1.14 24.85
C ALA A 4 10.39 0.27 23.67
N THR A 5 11.31 0.01 22.73
CA THR A 5 11.09 -0.87 21.58
C THR A 5 10.58 -2.22 22.07
N SER A 6 9.40 -2.64 21.64
CA SER A 6 8.84 -3.92 22.06
C SER A 6 9.55 -5.09 21.38
N LEU A 7 9.53 -6.28 21.99
CA LEU A 7 10.05 -7.51 21.36
C LEU A 7 9.40 -7.78 20.01
N ARG A 8 8.13 -7.39 19.85
CA ARG A 8 7.40 -7.48 18.58
C ARG A 8 8.03 -6.57 17.52
N ASP A 9 8.39 -5.33 17.89
CA ASP A 9 8.99 -4.37 16.96
C ASP A 9 10.35 -4.87 16.48
N VAL A 10 11.18 -5.39 17.40
CA VAL A 10 12.46 -6.02 17.06
C VAL A 10 12.26 -7.20 16.10
N ALA A 11 11.29 -8.06 16.35
CA ALA A 11 10.99 -9.20 15.47
C ALA A 11 10.55 -8.75 14.08
N LEU A 12 9.71 -7.70 13.96
CA LEU A 12 9.29 -7.13 12.67
C LEU A 12 10.48 -6.55 11.91
N TYR A 13 11.33 -5.78 12.58
CA TYR A 13 12.55 -5.22 12.00
C TYR A 13 13.53 -6.30 11.48
N LEU A 14 13.80 -7.32 12.31
CA LEU A 14 14.68 -8.42 11.92
C LEU A 14 14.11 -9.19 10.72
N ARG A 15 12.80 -9.40 10.70
CA ARG A 15 12.10 -10.02 9.58
C ARG A 15 12.23 -9.19 8.30
N GLY A 16 11.99 -7.88 8.35
CA GLY A 16 12.15 -6.99 7.19
C GLY A 16 13.58 -7.04 6.65
N ARG A 17 14.60 -6.96 7.53
CA ARG A 17 16.01 -7.09 7.12
C ARG A 17 16.32 -8.44 6.48
N LEU A 18 15.79 -9.53 7.04
CA LEU A 18 15.97 -10.86 6.49
C LEU A 18 15.34 -10.98 5.10
N ASN A 19 14.10 -10.52 4.94
CA ASN A 19 13.42 -10.51 3.64
C ASN A 19 14.20 -9.73 2.59
N THR A 20 14.66 -8.53 2.93
CA THR A 20 15.50 -7.71 2.03
C THR A 20 16.76 -8.45 1.62
N ARG A 21 17.49 -9.07 2.55
CA ARG A 21 18.69 -9.83 2.25
C ARG A 21 18.42 -11.06 1.38
N LEU A 22 17.36 -11.81 1.69
CA LEU A 22 16.96 -12.97 0.90
C LEU A 22 16.57 -12.57 -0.53
N SER A 23 15.85 -11.48 -0.70
CA SER A 23 15.51 -10.92 -2.01
C SER A 23 16.76 -10.52 -2.79
N GLN A 24 17.70 -9.84 -2.16
CA GLN A 24 18.97 -9.46 -2.80
C GLN A 24 19.78 -10.70 -3.24
N LEU A 25 19.87 -11.74 -2.40
CA LEU A 25 20.55 -12.97 -2.74
C LEU A 25 19.84 -13.73 -3.87
N ALA A 26 18.52 -13.80 -3.85
CA ALA A 26 17.73 -14.41 -4.91
C ALA A 26 17.90 -13.70 -6.26
N ASN A 27 18.01 -12.36 -6.22
CA ASN A 27 18.16 -11.51 -7.41
C ASN A 27 19.61 -11.35 -7.87
N ALA A 28 20.60 -11.84 -7.12
CA ALA A 28 22.03 -11.64 -7.45
C ALA A 28 22.44 -12.16 -8.85
N ARG A 29 21.68 -13.12 -9.40
CA ARG A 29 21.89 -13.70 -10.73
C ARG A 29 20.94 -13.15 -11.79
N ASP A 30 19.95 -12.35 -11.39
CA ASP A 30 19.02 -11.73 -12.34
C ASP A 30 19.76 -10.65 -13.14
N ARG A 31 19.73 -10.78 -14.47
CA ARG A 31 20.41 -9.86 -15.39
C ARG A 31 19.47 -8.88 -16.06
N THR A 32 18.27 -8.74 -15.52
CA THR A 32 17.32 -7.74 -16.02
C THR A 32 17.94 -6.34 -15.90
N PRO A 33 18.05 -5.57 -16.99
CA PRO A 33 18.69 -4.25 -16.94
C PRO A 33 17.98 -3.33 -15.95
N PRO A 34 18.67 -2.42 -15.24
CA PRO A 34 18.03 -1.47 -14.34
C PRO A 34 17.05 -0.56 -15.08
N VAL A 35 16.02 -0.13 -14.39
CA VAL A 35 15.10 0.88 -14.90
C VAL A 35 15.75 2.26 -14.74
N VAL A 36 15.73 3.06 -15.81
CA VAL A 36 16.12 4.47 -15.74
C VAL A 36 14.91 5.27 -15.26
N PRO A 37 15.00 5.95 -14.11
CA PRO A 37 13.87 6.73 -13.58
C PRO A 37 13.47 7.86 -14.52
N ALA A 38 12.16 8.05 -14.72
CA ALA A 38 11.65 9.19 -15.47
C ALA A 38 11.96 10.51 -14.74
N PRO A 39 12.27 11.62 -15.43
CA PRO A 39 12.43 12.91 -14.78
C PRO A 39 11.15 13.30 -14.01
N ILE A 40 11.29 13.72 -12.74
CA ILE A 40 10.13 14.06 -11.88
C ILE A 40 9.24 15.11 -12.53
N ASP A 41 9.83 16.15 -13.15
CA ASP A 41 9.09 17.22 -13.81
C ASP A 41 8.30 16.76 -15.04
N GLU A 42 8.78 15.73 -15.73
CA GLU A 42 8.04 15.09 -16.82
C GLU A 42 6.78 14.42 -16.29
N VAL A 43 6.91 13.67 -15.18
CA VAL A 43 5.75 13.01 -14.55
C VAL A 43 4.74 14.04 -14.02
N ILE A 44 5.23 15.09 -13.37
CA ILE A 44 4.38 16.18 -12.82
C ILE A 44 3.56 16.86 -13.92
N ARG A 45 4.15 17.10 -15.08
CA ARG A 45 3.49 17.78 -16.23
C ARG A 45 2.76 16.83 -17.15
N GLY A 46 2.96 15.54 -16.99
CA GLY A 46 2.44 14.50 -17.87
C GLY A 46 0.98 14.12 -17.62
N VAL A 47 0.60 13.00 -18.21
CA VAL A 47 -0.73 12.40 -18.04
C VAL A 47 -0.91 11.92 -16.61
N ARG A 48 -2.07 12.18 -16.02
CA ARG A 48 -2.38 11.90 -14.63
C ARG A 48 -3.23 10.64 -14.48
N THR A 49 -2.69 9.52 -14.96
CA THR A 49 -3.24 8.18 -14.67
C THR A 49 -2.41 7.50 -13.59
N PRO A 50 -2.94 6.55 -12.81
CA PRO A 50 -2.15 5.87 -11.78
C PRO A 50 -0.89 5.20 -12.34
N GLN A 51 -0.97 4.64 -13.56
CA GLN A 51 0.20 4.06 -14.24
C GLN A 51 1.25 5.12 -14.59
N ALA A 52 0.84 6.28 -15.11
CA ALA A 52 1.78 7.36 -15.40
C ALA A 52 2.40 7.93 -14.11
N LEU A 53 1.61 8.04 -13.05
CA LEU A 53 2.05 8.52 -11.74
C LEU A 53 2.98 7.52 -11.03
N SER A 54 2.85 6.22 -11.26
CA SER A 54 3.78 5.22 -10.70
C SER A 54 5.24 5.44 -11.15
N ARG A 55 5.44 6.02 -12.34
CA ARG A 55 6.77 6.41 -12.85
C ARG A 55 7.48 7.44 -11.97
N LEU A 56 6.75 8.10 -11.07
CA LEU A 56 7.31 9.01 -10.09
C LEU A 56 8.32 8.30 -9.17
N LEU A 57 8.08 7.03 -8.88
CA LEU A 57 8.89 6.26 -7.94
C LEU A 57 9.70 5.14 -8.60
N GLU A 58 9.23 4.60 -9.70
CA GLU A 58 9.86 3.46 -10.36
C GLU A 58 11.37 3.64 -10.60
N GLY A 59 12.16 2.68 -10.16
CA GLY A 59 13.61 2.64 -10.36
C GLY A 59 14.43 3.59 -9.48
N ARG A 60 13.80 4.39 -8.63
CA ARG A 60 14.48 5.33 -7.71
C ARG A 60 14.92 4.65 -6.42
N SER A 61 16.00 5.16 -5.83
CA SER A 61 16.38 4.86 -4.45
C SER A 61 15.35 5.40 -3.45
N ASN A 62 15.29 4.84 -2.24
CA ASN A 62 14.31 5.26 -1.22
C ASN A 62 14.38 6.76 -0.87
N PRO A 63 15.56 7.41 -0.71
CA PRO A 63 15.62 8.85 -0.54
C PRO A 63 15.09 9.65 -1.74
N GLU A 64 15.30 9.16 -2.96
CA GLU A 64 14.77 9.81 -4.16
C GLU A 64 13.26 9.63 -4.29
N ARG A 65 12.71 8.48 -3.87
CA ARG A 65 11.25 8.22 -3.80
C ARG A 65 10.58 9.17 -2.81
N GLU A 66 11.14 9.30 -1.61
CA GLU A 66 10.70 10.25 -0.58
C GLU A 66 10.68 11.68 -1.12
N HIS A 67 11.79 12.11 -1.74
CA HIS A 67 11.87 13.42 -2.39
C HIS A 67 10.83 13.60 -3.51
N ALA A 68 10.60 12.57 -4.32
CA ALA A 68 9.68 12.62 -5.45
C ALA A 68 8.23 12.80 -4.99
N VAL A 69 7.79 12.06 -3.95
CA VAL A 69 6.45 12.24 -3.34
C VAL A 69 6.29 13.66 -2.82
N ALA A 70 7.23 14.14 -2.00
CA ALA A 70 7.17 15.50 -1.46
C ALA A 70 7.12 16.57 -2.56
N ARG A 71 7.89 16.39 -3.63
CA ARG A 71 7.90 17.32 -4.76
C ARG A 71 6.60 17.31 -5.53
N TYR A 72 6.00 16.15 -5.73
CA TYR A 72 4.69 16.03 -6.39
C TYR A 72 3.58 16.69 -5.57
N LEU A 73 3.51 16.43 -4.26
CA LEU A 73 2.54 17.05 -3.37
C LEU A 73 2.66 18.58 -3.35
N ARG A 74 3.89 19.13 -3.36
CA ARG A 74 4.09 20.59 -3.51
C ARG A 74 3.57 21.11 -4.84
N ALA A 75 3.77 20.37 -5.94
CA ALA A 75 3.30 20.76 -7.26
C ALA A 75 1.78 20.73 -7.40
N LEU A 76 1.10 19.88 -6.62
CA LEU A 76 -0.37 19.87 -6.52
C LEU A 76 -0.94 21.07 -5.75
N ALA A 77 -0.09 21.83 -5.03
CA ALA A 77 -0.50 22.90 -4.13
C ALA A 77 -1.56 22.48 -3.09
N VAL A 78 -1.58 21.19 -2.71
CA VAL A 78 -2.42 20.65 -1.65
C VAL A 78 -1.63 20.70 -0.34
N PRO A 79 -2.21 21.21 0.76
CA PRO A 79 -1.56 21.15 2.07
C PRO A 79 -1.25 19.72 2.48
N PHE A 80 -0.04 19.47 2.95
CA PHE A 80 0.36 18.18 3.48
C PHE A 80 1.25 18.33 4.70
N ALA A 81 1.18 17.36 5.60
CA ALA A 81 2.06 17.23 6.75
C ALA A 81 3.20 16.27 6.44
N ALA A 82 4.41 16.64 6.85
CA ALA A 82 5.58 15.78 6.81
C ALA A 82 5.85 15.26 8.23
N HIS A 83 5.89 13.95 8.39
CA HIS A 83 6.18 13.28 9.66
C HIS A 83 7.54 12.59 9.56
N ARG A 84 8.57 13.25 10.10
CA ARG A 84 9.94 12.72 10.17
C ARG A 84 10.10 11.82 11.38
N PHE A 85 10.72 10.70 11.19
CA PHE A 85 11.07 9.80 12.28
C PHE A 85 12.51 9.31 12.15
N ALA A 86 13.12 9.02 13.31
CA ALA A 86 14.42 8.38 13.41
C ALA A 86 14.43 7.47 14.64
N SER A 87 14.85 6.24 14.46
CA SER A 87 14.97 5.23 15.51
C SER A 87 16.19 4.33 15.27
N ALA A 88 16.48 3.44 16.20
CA ALA A 88 17.52 2.42 16.01
C ALA A 88 17.23 1.48 14.83
N GLU A 89 15.97 1.37 14.39
CA GLU A 89 15.55 0.55 13.27
C GLU A 89 15.73 1.25 11.90
N GLY A 90 15.76 2.59 11.89
CA GLY A 90 15.92 3.39 10.69
C GLY A 90 15.30 4.78 10.81
N ALA A 91 15.33 5.51 9.70
CA ALA A 91 14.75 6.82 9.58
C ALA A 91 14.02 6.95 8.25
N GLY A 92 13.12 7.93 8.15
CA GLY A 92 12.37 8.28 6.95
C GLY A 92 11.39 9.40 7.21
N GLU A 93 10.64 9.77 6.19
CA GLU A 93 9.62 10.80 6.25
C GLU A 93 8.31 10.28 5.64
N ASN A 94 7.24 10.24 6.45
CA ASN A 94 5.89 9.99 5.96
C ASN A 94 5.25 11.29 5.53
N PHE A 95 4.32 11.24 4.57
CA PHE A 95 3.55 12.40 4.13
C PHE A 95 2.07 12.14 4.30
N GLY A 96 1.36 13.07 4.94
CA GLY A 96 -0.08 13.00 5.17
C GLY A 96 -0.82 14.13 4.46
N VAL A 97 -1.88 13.79 3.71
CA VAL A 97 -2.80 14.76 3.09
C VAL A 97 -4.19 14.47 3.61
N ASP A 98 -4.85 15.46 4.17
CA ASP A 98 -6.25 15.38 4.62
C ASP A 98 -7.14 16.17 3.66
N LEU A 99 -8.20 15.52 3.14
CA LEU A 99 -9.21 16.14 2.29
C LEU A 99 -10.62 15.84 2.83
N GLY A 100 -11.48 16.84 2.80
CA GLY A 100 -12.81 16.80 3.39
C GLY A 100 -12.88 17.39 4.79
N THR A 101 -14.11 17.51 5.34
CA THR A 101 -14.38 18.27 6.59
C THR A 101 -15.06 17.47 7.70
N GLY A 102 -15.34 16.18 7.48
CA GLY A 102 -16.00 15.34 8.45
C GLY A 102 -15.13 15.02 9.68
N ASP A 103 -15.77 14.69 10.80
CA ASP A 103 -15.10 14.27 12.05
C ASP A 103 -14.54 12.84 11.95
N ARG A 104 -15.18 12.00 11.13
CA ARG A 104 -14.69 10.64 10.84
C ARG A 104 -13.61 10.66 9.79
N VAL A 105 -12.58 9.85 9.99
CA VAL A 105 -11.43 9.77 9.06
C VAL A 105 -11.35 8.37 8.45
N LEU A 106 -11.37 8.29 7.12
CA LEU A 106 -10.92 7.12 6.38
C LEU A 106 -9.44 7.30 6.04
N LEU A 107 -8.58 6.39 6.51
CA LEU A 107 -7.16 6.44 6.18
C LEU A 107 -6.83 5.46 5.06
N LEU A 108 -6.26 5.99 3.97
CA LEU A 108 -5.72 5.21 2.85
C LEU A 108 -4.20 5.35 2.88
N ALA A 109 -3.49 4.24 3.05
CA ALA A 109 -2.04 4.22 3.13
C ALA A 109 -1.42 3.51 1.92
N ALA A 110 -0.24 3.98 1.49
CA ALA A 110 0.64 3.27 0.56
C ALA A 110 2.09 3.64 0.89
N HIS A 111 2.98 2.67 0.93
CA HIS A 111 4.38 2.96 1.17
C HIS A 111 5.08 3.41 -0.12
N HIS A 112 6.05 4.29 0.05
CA HIS A 112 6.82 4.82 -1.07
C HIS A 112 8.24 4.23 -1.17
N ASP A 113 8.69 3.47 -0.19
CA ASP A 113 9.97 2.75 -0.27
C ASP A 113 9.86 1.48 -1.13
N ALA A 114 10.99 0.86 -1.41
CA ALA A 114 11.09 -0.41 -2.11
C ALA A 114 12.33 -1.17 -1.64
N VAL A 115 12.33 -2.49 -1.83
CA VAL A 115 13.50 -3.34 -1.60
C VAL A 115 14.62 -2.94 -2.57
N PRO A 116 15.87 -2.74 -2.08
CA PRO A 116 16.99 -2.43 -2.95
C PRO A 116 17.18 -3.47 -4.07
N GLY A 117 17.24 -2.99 -5.31
CA GLY A 117 17.35 -3.82 -6.51
C GLY A 117 16.01 -4.14 -7.19
N SER A 118 14.87 -3.84 -6.56
CA SER A 118 13.57 -3.83 -7.21
C SER A 118 13.26 -2.42 -7.75
N PRO A 119 12.80 -2.27 -8.98
CA PRO A 119 12.26 -1.00 -9.48
C PRO A 119 11.02 -0.54 -8.71
N GLY A 120 10.27 -1.48 -8.11
CA GLY A 120 9.15 -1.21 -7.22
C GLY A 120 7.97 -0.54 -7.92
N ALA A 121 7.59 -1.02 -9.10
CA ALA A 121 6.48 -0.46 -9.85
C ALA A 121 5.13 -0.91 -9.29
N ASN A 122 4.92 -2.22 -9.14
CA ASN A 122 3.71 -2.75 -8.50
C ASN A 122 3.83 -2.69 -6.98
N ASP A 123 5.05 -2.83 -6.46
CA ASP A 123 5.40 -2.78 -5.04
C ASP A 123 6.28 -1.55 -4.72
N ASN A 124 5.74 -0.36 -4.43
CA ASN A 124 4.32 -0.06 -4.28
C ASN A 124 3.98 1.26 -5.02
N ALA A 125 4.76 1.60 -6.09
CA ALA A 125 4.56 2.84 -6.85
C ALA A 125 3.17 2.92 -7.50
N ALA A 126 2.58 1.80 -7.90
CA ALA A 126 1.22 1.72 -8.43
C ALA A 126 0.18 2.22 -7.42
N SER A 127 0.28 1.77 -6.16
CA SER A 127 -0.61 2.20 -5.07
C SER A 127 -0.41 3.68 -4.72
N VAL A 128 0.85 4.16 -4.72
CA VAL A 128 1.14 5.59 -4.56
C VAL A 128 0.50 6.39 -5.70
N GLY A 129 0.62 5.93 -6.95
CA GLY A 129 -0.02 6.57 -8.11
C GLY A 129 -1.55 6.64 -7.99
N LEU A 130 -2.19 5.60 -7.44
CA LEU A 130 -3.62 5.60 -7.13
C LEU A 130 -3.98 6.68 -6.10
N LEU A 131 -3.25 6.75 -4.98
CA LEU A 131 -3.50 7.76 -3.95
C LEU A 131 -3.29 9.17 -4.48
N LEU A 132 -2.24 9.43 -5.28
CA LEU A 132 -2.00 10.73 -5.89
C LEU A 132 -3.15 11.14 -6.81
N GLN A 133 -3.67 10.22 -7.62
CA GLN A 133 -4.82 10.52 -8.48
C GLN A 133 -6.10 10.76 -7.68
N LEU A 134 -6.33 10.02 -6.60
CA LEU A 134 -7.47 10.26 -5.70
C LEU A 134 -7.37 11.64 -5.04
N ILE A 135 -6.19 12.05 -4.60
CA ILE A 135 -5.96 13.39 -4.04
C ILE A 135 -6.36 14.46 -5.06
N GLU A 136 -5.93 14.34 -6.32
CA GLU A 136 -6.28 15.32 -7.35
C GLU A 136 -7.79 15.42 -7.57
N ARG A 137 -8.48 14.27 -7.61
CA ARG A 137 -9.94 14.24 -7.80
C ARG A 137 -10.67 14.82 -6.60
N LEU A 138 -10.30 14.42 -5.39
CA LEU A 138 -10.96 14.89 -4.18
C LEU A 138 -10.61 16.33 -3.81
N ALA A 139 -9.46 16.86 -4.26
CA ALA A 139 -9.15 18.28 -4.09
C ALA A 139 -10.14 19.18 -4.85
N VAL A 140 -10.71 18.71 -5.96
CA VAL A 140 -11.75 19.43 -6.72
C VAL A 140 -13.12 19.32 -6.04
N SER A 141 -13.44 18.16 -5.45
CA SER A 141 -14.74 17.91 -4.81
C SER A 141 -14.54 17.09 -3.54
N PRO A 142 -14.11 17.75 -2.43
CA PRO A 142 -13.83 17.05 -1.18
C PRO A 142 -15.11 16.57 -0.51
N PRO A 143 -15.10 15.42 0.20
CA PRO A 143 -16.24 14.93 0.94
C PRO A 143 -16.64 15.89 2.07
N ALA A 144 -17.95 16.14 2.23
CA ALA A 144 -18.46 17.07 3.25
C ALA A 144 -18.61 16.45 4.65
N LYS A 145 -18.80 15.10 4.74
CA LYS A 145 -19.08 14.39 5.99
C LYS A 145 -17.99 13.41 6.40
N LEU A 146 -16.97 13.28 5.58
CA LEU A 146 -15.83 12.41 5.78
C LEU A 146 -14.55 13.20 5.55
N ARG A 147 -13.53 12.94 6.33
CA ARG A 147 -12.16 13.35 6.03
C ARG A 147 -11.39 12.13 5.53
N VAL A 148 -10.85 12.22 4.33
CA VAL A 148 -9.98 11.18 3.78
C VAL A 148 -8.55 11.57 4.06
N ARG A 149 -7.84 10.75 4.81
CA ARG A 149 -6.40 10.88 5.07
C ARG A 149 -5.63 9.96 4.15
N PHE A 150 -4.83 10.54 3.28
CA PHE A 150 -3.86 9.83 2.47
C PHE A 150 -2.52 9.82 3.21
N LEU A 151 -1.97 8.64 3.46
CA LEU A 151 -0.71 8.49 4.17
C LEU A 151 0.30 7.75 3.29
N PHE A 152 1.34 8.46 2.86
CA PHE A 152 2.48 7.89 2.17
C PHE A 152 3.54 7.53 3.20
N THR A 153 3.79 6.25 3.41
CA THR A 153 4.68 5.75 4.46
C THR A 153 6.08 5.45 3.93
N ALA A 154 7.07 5.65 4.77
CA ALA A 154 8.46 5.29 4.54
C ALA A 154 8.81 3.99 5.27
N ALA A 155 9.80 3.27 4.75
CA ALA A 155 10.40 2.12 5.41
C ALA A 155 9.39 1.01 5.83
N GLU A 156 8.40 0.76 4.99
CA GLU A 156 7.48 -0.37 5.14
C GLU A 156 8.25 -1.69 5.10
N GLU A 157 9.19 -1.81 4.17
CA GLU A 157 10.06 -2.97 3.95
C GLU A 157 10.95 -3.32 5.15
N ARG A 158 10.97 -2.45 6.15
CA ARG A 158 11.63 -2.67 7.45
C ARG A 158 10.63 -3.02 8.55
N GLY A 159 9.52 -3.67 8.21
CA GLY A 159 8.47 -4.08 9.13
C GLY A 159 7.54 -2.94 9.52
N TYR A 160 7.02 -2.23 8.52
CA TYR A 160 6.02 -1.16 8.67
C TYR A 160 6.53 -0.01 9.54
N LEU A 161 7.84 0.28 9.47
CA LEU A 161 8.48 1.19 10.42
C LEU A 161 7.84 2.58 10.40
N GLY A 162 7.62 3.15 9.21
CA GLY A 162 7.00 4.46 9.06
C GLY A 162 5.59 4.52 9.66
N ALA A 163 4.75 3.53 9.36
CA ALA A 163 3.40 3.44 9.92
C ALA A 163 3.43 3.24 11.44
N ARG A 164 4.35 2.42 11.98
CA ARG A 164 4.51 2.25 13.44
C ARG A 164 4.93 3.55 14.13
N GLN A 165 5.87 4.29 13.55
CA GLN A 165 6.30 5.58 14.10
C GLN A 165 5.17 6.62 13.98
N TYR A 166 4.44 6.64 12.86
CA TYR A 166 3.29 7.51 12.69
C TYR A 166 2.23 7.29 13.79
N VAL A 167 1.89 6.03 14.06
CA VAL A 167 0.94 5.66 15.12
C VAL A 167 1.44 6.06 16.51
N LEU A 168 2.73 5.92 16.78
CA LEU A 168 3.31 6.28 18.08
C LEU A 168 3.23 7.80 18.35
N ASP A 169 3.42 8.60 17.32
CA ASP A 169 3.50 10.06 17.45
C ASP A 169 2.12 10.73 17.28
N ASN A 170 1.16 10.05 16.63
CA ASN A 170 -0.18 10.56 16.39
C ASN A 170 -1.22 9.77 17.20
N ALA A 171 -1.37 10.12 18.47
CA ALA A 171 -2.22 9.41 19.43
C ALA A 171 -3.73 9.44 19.11
N ASN A 172 -4.18 10.29 18.18
CA ASN A 172 -5.61 10.48 17.89
C ASN A 172 -6.12 9.52 16.82
N VAL A 173 -6.09 8.21 17.15
CA VAL A 173 -6.65 7.16 16.28
C VAL A 173 -8.15 6.96 16.47
N SER A 174 -8.75 7.58 17.49
CA SER A 174 -10.20 7.46 17.80
C SER A 174 -11.09 8.06 16.72
N GLU A 175 -10.58 8.98 15.89
CA GLU A 175 -11.27 9.55 14.75
C GLU A 175 -11.34 8.58 13.54
N LEU A 176 -10.49 7.53 13.51
CA LEU A 176 -10.38 6.64 12.38
C LEU A 176 -11.60 5.72 12.28
N ALA A 177 -12.38 5.88 11.21
CA ALA A 177 -13.48 4.99 10.85
C ALA A 177 -12.95 3.64 10.33
N GLY A 178 -11.79 3.66 9.69
CA GLY A 178 -11.09 2.50 9.18
C GLY A 178 -9.82 2.86 8.42
N VAL A 179 -8.99 1.85 8.17
CA VAL A 179 -7.72 1.96 7.47
C VAL A 179 -7.68 0.93 6.34
N LEU A 180 -7.33 1.37 5.14
CA LEU A 180 -6.92 0.49 4.04
C LEU A 180 -5.47 0.78 3.67
N SER A 181 -4.61 -0.24 3.75
CA SER A 181 -3.25 -0.20 3.24
C SER A 181 -3.21 -0.83 1.86
N LEU A 182 -2.88 -0.03 0.85
CA LEU A 182 -2.84 -0.45 -0.54
C LEU A 182 -1.51 -1.15 -0.83
N GLU A 183 -1.61 -2.35 -1.42
CA GLU A 183 -0.47 -3.18 -1.78
C GLU A 183 -0.67 -3.83 -3.14
N LEU A 184 0.33 -3.80 -4.02
CA LEU A 184 0.32 -4.53 -5.28
C LEU A 184 -0.95 -4.30 -6.12
N CYS A 185 -1.42 -3.06 -6.22
CA CYS A 185 -2.70 -2.72 -6.85
C CYS A 185 -2.64 -2.62 -8.39
N GLY A 186 -1.50 -2.92 -9.01
CA GLY A 186 -1.29 -2.69 -10.45
C GLY A 186 -1.55 -3.89 -11.35
N ILE A 187 -1.84 -5.09 -10.82
CA ILE A 187 -1.98 -6.32 -11.60
C ILE A 187 -3.15 -7.15 -11.09
N GLY A 188 -4.07 -7.53 -11.97
CA GLY A 188 -5.20 -8.39 -11.65
C GLY A 188 -6.56 -7.77 -11.96
N ASP A 189 -7.59 -8.58 -11.79
CA ASP A 189 -8.98 -8.27 -12.12
C ASP A 189 -9.94 -8.47 -10.93
N SER A 190 -9.39 -8.75 -9.73
CA SER A 190 -10.15 -9.00 -8.52
C SER A 190 -9.53 -8.31 -7.31
N VAL A 191 -10.38 -7.70 -6.49
CA VAL A 191 -9.98 -7.03 -5.25
C VAL A 191 -9.86 -8.06 -4.11
N VAL A 192 -8.81 -7.97 -3.32
CA VAL A 192 -8.68 -8.73 -2.08
C VAL A 192 -8.53 -7.77 -0.89
N VAL A 193 -9.47 -7.89 0.05
CA VAL A 193 -9.38 -7.26 1.37
C VAL A 193 -8.87 -8.32 2.34
N TRP A 194 -7.72 -8.11 2.93
CA TRP A 194 -7.04 -9.12 3.72
C TRP A 194 -6.65 -8.63 5.12
N ASP A 195 -6.28 -9.58 5.99
CA ASP A 195 -6.21 -9.46 7.45
C ASP A 195 -7.60 -9.16 8.08
N ALA A 196 -8.66 -9.50 7.38
CA ALA A 196 -10.05 -9.36 7.79
C ALA A 196 -10.52 -10.64 8.51
N ALA A 197 -10.02 -10.87 9.74
CA ALA A 197 -10.33 -12.07 10.52
C ALA A 197 -11.75 -12.05 11.11
N GLU A 198 -12.28 -10.86 11.37
CA GLU A 198 -13.60 -10.64 11.96
C GLU A 198 -14.40 -9.66 11.11
N GLU A 199 -15.72 -9.85 11.11
CA GLU A 199 -16.60 -8.93 10.41
C GLU A 199 -16.86 -7.70 11.25
N THR A 200 -16.42 -6.54 10.76
CA THR A 200 -16.63 -5.23 11.40
C THR A 200 -17.62 -4.39 10.60
N PRO A 201 -18.20 -3.32 11.20
CA PRO A 201 -19.02 -2.36 10.46
C PRO A 201 -18.26 -1.78 9.24
N PHE A 202 -16.98 -1.44 9.41
CA PHE A 202 -16.16 -0.91 8.31
C PHE A 202 -15.97 -1.95 7.19
N LEU A 203 -15.72 -3.22 7.51
CA LEU A 203 -15.59 -4.27 6.50
C LEU A 203 -16.90 -4.46 5.71
N ARG A 204 -18.07 -4.38 6.37
CA ARG A 204 -19.37 -4.41 5.70
C ARG A 204 -19.54 -3.24 4.75
N THR A 205 -19.18 -2.02 5.19
CA THR A 205 -19.20 -0.83 4.33
C THR A 205 -18.29 -1.01 3.11
N VAL A 206 -17.07 -1.53 3.28
CA VAL A 206 -16.18 -1.83 2.16
C VAL A 206 -16.81 -2.86 1.21
N GLY A 207 -17.43 -3.92 1.74
CA GLY A 207 -18.13 -4.92 0.94
C GLY A 207 -19.29 -4.31 0.11
N ALA A 208 -20.14 -3.51 0.76
CA ALA A 208 -21.26 -2.82 0.10
C ALA A 208 -20.77 -1.89 -1.04
N ALA A 209 -19.69 -1.13 -0.78
CA ALA A 209 -19.07 -0.28 -1.80
C ALA A 209 -18.59 -1.08 -3.02
N LEU A 210 -17.93 -2.22 -2.79
CA LEU A 210 -17.44 -3.09 -3.87
C LEU A 210 -18.61 -3.72 -4.66
N GLU A 211 -19.66 -4.11 -3.98
CA GLU A 211 -20.89 -4.61 -4.62
C GLU A 211 -21.60 -3.53 -5.41
N GLY A 212 -21.60 -2.29 -4.91
CA GLY A 212 -22.15 -1.12 -5.59
C GLY A 212 -21.49 -0.79 -6.93
N VAL A 213 -20.21 -1.15 -7.13
CA VAL A 213 -19.51 -1.03 -8.41
C VAL A 213 -19.56 -2.30 -9.27
N GLY A 214 -20.44 -3.24 -8.93
CA GLY A 214 -20.71 -4.47 -9.70
C GLY A 214 -19.78 -5.64 -9.40
N LEU A 215 -18.93 -5.56 -8.38
CA LEU A 215 -18.12 -6.68 -7.93
C LEU A 215 -18.97 -7.60 -7.06
N ARG A 216 -18.74 -8.92 -7.20
CA ARG A 216 -19.43 -9.92 -6.38
C ARG A 216 -18.44 -10.61 -5.46
N ARG A 217 -18.86 -10.83 -4.22
CA ARG A 217 -18.05 -11.56 -3.24
C ARG A 217 -17.67 -12.95 -3.80
N ASP A 218 -16.43 -13.36 -3.58
CA ASP A 218 -15.83 -14.62 -4.02
C ASP A 218 -15.72 -14.79 -5.56
N GLN A 219 -15.91 -13.70 -6.30
CA GLN A 219 -15.71 -13.61 -7.76
C GLN A 219 -14.86 -12.39 -8.13
N GLY A 220 -15.42 -11.18 -8.02
CA GLY A 220 -14.75 -9.92 -8.31
C GLY A 220 -14.05 -9.29 -7.11
N TYR A 221 -14.43 -9.69 -5.88
CA TYR A 221 -13.67 -9.37 -4.67
C TYR A 221 -13.69 -10.51 -3.65
N HIS A 222 -12.66 -10.55 -2.82
CA HIS A 222 -12.47 -11.60 -1.82
C HIS A 222 -12.14 -10.97 -0.46
N VAL A 223 -12.67 -11.56 0.60
CA VAL A 223 -12.31 -11.22 1.98
C VAL A 223 -11.48 -12.38 2.54
N VAL A 224 -10.27 -12.07 2.95
CA VAL A 224 -9.28 -13.07 3.41
C VAL A 224 -8.87 -12.75 4.84
N GLY A 225 -8.84 -13.76 5.67
CA GLY A 225 -8.37 -13.65 7.04
C GLY A 225 -6.90 -13.28 7.13
N ARG A 226 -6.35 -13.29 8.33
CA ARG A 226 -4.96 -12.88 8.57
C ARG A 226 -3.97 -13.79 7.84
N ILE A 227 -3.14 -13.18 6.99
CA ILE A 227 -2.09 -13.89 6.25
C ILE A 227 -0.80 -13.92 7.10
N PRO A 228 -0.31 -15.10 7.53
CA PRO A 228 0.77 -15.16 8.52
C PRO A 228 2.11 -14.59 8.03
N MET A 229 2.43 -14.71 6.75
CA MET A 229 3.74 -14.37 6.20
C MET A 229 3.78 -13.03 5.47
N PHE A 230 2.64 -12.45 5.18
CA PHE A 230 2.53 -11.14 4.53
C PHE A 230 1.89 -10.14 5.50
N GLY A 231 2.25 -8.90 5.38
CA GLY A 231 1.70 -7.84 6.19
C GLY A 231 2.08 -6.51 5.59
N SER A 232 1.38 -5.45 5.95
CA SER A 232 1.63 -4.10 5.53
C SER A 232 1.26 -3.10 6.62
N ASP A 233 1.30 -1.83 6.30
CA ASP A 233 1.13 -0.68 7.19
C ASP A 233 -0.15 -0.72 8.05
N HIS A 234 -1.26 -1.30 7.56
CA HIS A 234 -2.49 -1.47 8.34
C HIS A 234 -2.25 -2.21 9.66
N ARG A 235 -1.23 -3.09 9.72
CA ARG A 235 -0.87 -3.83 10.94
C ARG A 235 -0.32 -2.94 12.06
N ALA A 236 0.07 -1.71 11.76
CA ALA A 236 0.46 -0.75 12.78
C ALA A 236 -0.77 -0.20 13.53
N PHE A 237 -1.92 -0.11 12.87
CA PHE A 237 -3.17 0.44 13.41
C PHE A 237 -4.04 -0.60 14.12
N ALA A 238 -4.05 -1.84 13.64
CA ALA A 238 -4.89 -2.91 14.19
C ALA A 238 -4.76 -3.12 15.72
N PRO A 239 -3.57 -3.02 16.36
CA PRO A 239 -3.44 -3.17 17.81
C PRO A 239 -4.11 -2.06 18.63
N LEU A 240 -4.54 -0.98 18.00
CA LEU A 240 -5.24 0.14 18.64
C LEU A 240 -6.76 -0.03 18.59
N GLY A 241 -7.25 -1.17 18.12
CA GLY A 241 -8.69 -1.43 17.97
C GLY A 241 -9.31 -0.75 16.73
N VAL A 242 -8.51 -0.19 15.84
CA VAL A 242 -8.99 0.39 14.58
C VAL A 242 -9.19 -0.72 13.55
N PRO A 243 -10.36 -0.80 12.87
CA PRO A 243 -10.55 -1.70 11.74
C PRO A 243 -9.55 -1.35 10.63
N ALA A 244 -8.59 -2.24 10.37
CA ALA A 244 -7.47 -1.97 9.48
C ALA A 244 -7.15 -3.19 8.62
N TYR A 245 -7.19 -3.02 7.30
CA TYR A 245 -7.09 -4.10 6.32
C TYR A 245 -6.09 -3.76 5.22
N GLY A 246 -5.48 -4.80 4.64
CA GLY A 246 -4.78 -4.65 3.39
C GLY A 246 -5.77 -4.69 2.22
N PHE A 247 -5.47 -3.95 1.17
CA PHE A 247 -6.22 -3.86 -0.07
C PHE A 247 -5.26 -4.13 -1.23
N THR A 248 -5.52 -5.18 -2.00
CA THR A 248 -4.64 -5.66 -3.06
C THR A 248 -5.46 -6.07 -4.28
N LEU A 249 -4.90 -5.97 -5.49
CA LEU A 249 -5.45 -6.62 -6.66
C LEU A 249 -4.69 -7.91 -6.98
N VAL A 250 -5.44 -8.91 -7.41
CA VAL A 250 -4.88 -10.18 -7.88
C VAL A 250 -5.68 -10.67 -9.09
N PRO A 251 -5.09 -11.49 -9.96
CA PRO A 251 -5.89 -12.26 -10.92
C PRO A 251 -6.88 -13.16 -10.18
N SER A 252 -8.14 -13.14 -10.58
CA SER A 252 -9.21 -13.93 -9.96
C SER A 252 -8.87 -15.43 -9.88
N ALA A 253 -8.18 -15.96 -10.88
CA ALA A 253 -7.66 -17.32 -10.88
C ALA A 253 -6.66 -17.63 -9.74
N ASN A 254 -6.04 -16.60 -9.15
CA ASN A 254 -5.04 -16.72 -8.09
C ASN A 254 -5.57 -16.35 -6.70
N ALA A 255 -6.80 -15.85 -6.59
CA ALA A 255 -7.39 -15.43 -5.32
C ALA A 255 -7.48 -16.58 -4.30
N GLU A 256 -7.77 -17.80 -4.77
CA GLU A 256 -7.79 -19.00 -3.92
C GLU A 256 -6.40 -19.33 -3.36
N ALA A 257 -5.34 -19.05 -4.08
CA ALA A 257 -3.97 -19.25 -3.59
C ALA A 257 -3.66 -18.39 -2.35
N LEU A 258 -4.20 -17.17 -2.27
CA LEU A 258 -4.09 -16.31 -1.07
C LEU A 258 -4.89 -16.87 0.10
N ARG A 259 -6.09 -17.37 -0.13
CA ARG A 259 -6.89 -18.06 0.92
C ARG A 259 -6.13 -19.24 1.51
N GLN A 260 -5.45 -20.01 0.68
CA GLN A 260 -4.66 -21.16 1.14
C GLN A 260 -3.51 -20.78 2.07
N PHE A 261 -2.97 -19.55 2.02
CA PHE A 261 -1.99 -19.10 3.01
C PHE A 261 -2.57 -19.00 4.42
N VAL A 262 -3.86 -18.72 4.56
CA VAL A 262 -4.54 -18.70 5.87
C VAL A 262 -4.75 -20.12 6.41
N PHE A 263 -5.21 -21.03 5.56
CA PHE A 263 -5.59 -22.39 6.00
C PHE A 263 -4.43 -23.38 6.01
N SER A 264 -3.42 -23.18 5.19
CA SER A 264 -2.27 -24.08 5.05
C SER A 264 -0.96 -23.29 4.84
N PRO A 265 -0.51 -22.50 5.83
CA PRO A 265 0.56 -21.52 5.65
C PRO A 265 1.90 -22.16 5.24
N LEU A 266 2.28 -23.29 5.82
CA LEU A 266 3.56 -23.96 5.50
C LEU A 266 3.58 -24.51 4.07
N ARG A 267 2.48 -25.15 3.64
CA ARG A 267 2.34 -25.71 2.28
C ARG A 267 2.33 -24.59 1.24
N SER A 268 1.64 -23.50 1.54
CA SER A 268 1.58 -22.32 0.67
C SER A 268 2.91 -21.62 0.58
N ALA A 269 3.64 -21.49 1.70
CA ALA A 269 5.00 -20.94 1.73
C ALA A 269 5.96 -21.79 0.87
N PHE A 270 5.90 -23.11 0.97
CA PHE A 270 6.73 -24.00 0.16
C PHE A 270 6.41 -23.86 -1.34
N ARG A 271 5.11 -23.85 -1.71
CA ARG A 271 4.69 -23.58 -3.09
C ARG A 271 5.19 -22.22 -3.60
N HIS A 272 5.11 -21.19 -2.77
CA HIS A 272 5.56 -19.84 -3.09
C HIS A 272 7.09 -19.76 -3.31
N LEU A 273 7.88 -20.59 -2.61
CA LEU A 273 9.32 -20.71 -2.85
C LEU A 273 9.64 -21.35 -4.20
N ILE A 274 8.82 -22.28 -4.66
CA ILE A 274 9.02 -22.97 -5.95
C ILE A 274 8.51 -22.13 -7.12
N ARG A 275 7.29 -21.60 -7.01
CA ARG A 275 6.65 -20.78 -8.04
C ARG A 275 5.69 -19.78 -7.41
N ARG A 276 6.06 -18.52 -7.44
CA ARG A 276 5.18 -17.44 -6.98
C ARG A 276 4.05 -17.22 -8.00
N PRO A 277 2.78 -17.17 -7.56
CA PRO A 277 1.69 -16.78 -8.44
C PRO A 277 1.74 -15.28 -8.75
N VAL A 278 1.17 -14.86 -9.88
CA VAL A 278 0.94 -13.43 -10.18
C VAL A 278 0.00 -12.85 -9.11
N PRO A 279 0.26 -11.64 -8.58
CA PRO A 279 1.30 -10.66 -8.92
C PRO A 279 2.61 -10.83 -8.13
N PHE A 280 2.77 -11.87 -7.33
CA PHE A 280 3.93 -12.07 -6.45
C PHE A 280 5.16 -12.61 -7.18
N ASP A 281 5.05 -12.98 -8.45
CA ASP A 281 6.16 -13.51 -9.26
C ASP A 281 7.20 -12.44 -9.59
N THR A 282 6.82 -11.16 -9.64
CA THR A 282 7.72 -10.02 -9.82
C THR A 282 8.09 -9.33 -8.51
N TYR A 283 7.36 -9.61 -7.42
CA TYR A 283 7.50 -9.00 -6.11
C TYR A 283 8.95 -9.08 -5.58
N HIS A 284 9.53 -7.93 -5.21
CA HIS A 284 10.90 -7.80 -4.73
C HIS A 284 11.98 -8.22 -5.76
N THR A 285 11.69 -8.17 -7.05
CA THR A 285 12.64 -8.56 -8.10
C THR A 285 12.93 -7.40 -9.06
N PRO A 286 14.04 -7.46 -9.85
CA PRO A 286 14.31 -6.49 -10.92
C PRO A 286 13.23 -6.45 -12.02
N ARG A 287 12.28 -7.40 -12.01
CA ARG A 287 11.19 -7.52 -12.98
C ARG A 287 9.92 -6.77 -12.56
N ASP A 288 9.87 -6.21 -11.36
CA ASP A 288 8.75 -5.36 -10.91
C ASP A 288 8.82 -3.97 -11.56
N ARG A 289 8.26 -3.87 -12.76
CA ARG A 289 8.40 -2.72 -13.67
C ARG A 289 7.06 -2.17 -14.10
N GLY A 290 7.03 -0.88 -14.47
CA GLY A 290 5.85 -0.21 -14.99
C GLY A 290 5.23 -0.88 -16.22
N GLY A 291 6.04 -1.59 -17.02
CA GLY A 291 5.55 -2.38 -18.14
C GLY A 291 4.75 -3.64 -17.76
N THR A 292 4.81 -4.09 -16.51
CA THR A 292 3.98 -5.19 -16.01
C THR A 292 2.65 -4.72 -15.42
N LEU A 293 2.49 -3.42 -15.20
CA LEU A 293 1.25 -2.87 -14.68
C LEU A 293 0.13 -2.93 -15.73
N GLU A 294 -1.05 -3.26 -15.28
CA GLU A 294 -2.25 -3.42 -16.10
C GLU A 294 -3.17 -2.20 -15.91
N PRO A 295 -3.35 -1.32 -16.92
CA PRO A 295 -4.27 -0.19 -16.79
C PRO A 295 -5.68 -0.56 -16.36
N PRO A 296 -6.27 -1.69 -16.77
CA PRO A 296 -7.58 -2.14 -16.26
C PRO A 296 -7.57 -2.43 -14.75
N ALA A 297 -6.49 -3.03 -14.22
CA ALA A 297 -6.36 -3.29 -12.78
C ALA A 297 -6.33 -1.97 -11.99
N LEU A 298 -5.52 -1.01 -12.42
CA LEU A 298 -5.45 0.32 -11.80
C LEU A 298 -6.78 1.07 -11.87
N ALA A 299 -7.51 0.96 -13.00
CA ALA A 299 -8.83 1.55 -13.15
C ALA A 299 -9.86 0.88 -12.22
N LEU A 300 -9.78 -0.44 -12.02
CA LEU A 300 -10.61 -1.17 -11.09
C LEU A 300 -10.33 -0.73 -9.64
N ALA A 301 -9.06 -0.70 -9.23
CA ALA A 301 -8.66 -0.25 -7.90
C ALA A 301 -9.15 1.18 -7.61
N LEU A 302 -9.00 2.09 -8.58
CA LEU A 302 -9.44 3.47 -8.45
C LEU A 302 -10.95 3.57 -8.22
N ARG A 303 -11.77 2.90 -9.06
CA ARG A 303 -13.23 2.86 -8.91
C ARG A 303 -13.66 2.26 -7.57
N ALA A 304 -13.00 1.17 -7.15
CA ALA A 304 -13.28 0.52 -5.87
C ALA A 304 -13.01 1.45 -4.70
N LEU A 305 -11.88 2.17 -4.70
CA LEU A 305 -11.53 3.12 -3.65
C LEU A 305 -12.45 4.34 -3.63
N GLU A 306 -12.84 4.87 -4.80
CA GLU A 306 -13.83 5.95 -4.90
C GLU A 306 -15.19 5.52 -4.31
N ALA A 307 -15.63 4.30 -4.60
CA ALA A 307 -16.85 3.74 -4.03
C ALA A 307 -16.75 3.58 -2.50
N VAL A 308 -15.61 3.09 -1.98
CA VAL A 308 -15.39 2.98 -0.52
C VAL A 308 -15.44 4.36 0.13
N ILE A 309 -14.81 5.38 -0.47
CA ILE A 309 -14.83 6.74 0.05
C ILE A 309 -16.28 7.26 0.10
N ALA A 310 -17.05 7.04 -0.96
CA ALA A 310 -18.44 7.47 -1.04
C ALA A 310 -19.35 6.75 -0.04
N GLU A 311 -19.16 5.45 0.19
CA GLU A 311 -19.97 4.64 1.09
C GLU A 311 -19.66 4.93 2.57
N VAL A 312 -18.42 5.33 2.89
CA VAL A 312 -18.01 5.71 4.25
C VAL A 312 -18.45 7.13 4.57
N ALA A 313 -18.61 8.02 3.58
CA ALA A 313 -19.01 9.43 3.74
C ALA A 313 -20.48 9.58 4.21
#